data_3bbef7521a8f0d5866b8dde31e560bb1
#
_entry.id   3bbef7521a8f0d5866b8dde31e560bb1
#
_cell.length_a   1.000
_cell.length_b   1.000
_cell.length_c   1.000
_cell.angle_alpha   90.00
_cell.angle_beta   90.00
_cell.angle_gamma   90.00
#
_symmetry.space_group_name_H-M   'P 1'
#
loop_
_entity.id
_entity.type
_entity.pdbx_description
1 polymer ?
#
loop_
_entity_poly.entity_id
_entity_poly.type
_entity_poly.pdbx_seq_one_letter_code
_entity_poly.pdbx_strand_id
1 'polypeptide(L)'
;LVCGISGSSSEAKAAGVPPLLATIGEXGRLMSHFLGIDIGTGGARCLVIDGEGRVRGSATAEYPLSTPRPLWAEQEPEDWWQAVLRAAPESMRQAGVSGADIGAIGLSGQMHGAVFLDAAGQVIRPAILWCDQRTAAECEEITGRAGADQVARITLNPVLTGFQAPKIVWLKNNEPEAFSRVRKVLLPKDYIRYRLTGAFATEVSDASGTSLLNVRERRWSPEMMEASFVEPEWLPECFESVEPSAEVSPEAAERLGLRAGTPVVGGGGDQAAGGVGSGIVEPGLVSSSLGTSGVVFAYAEEPFVDPQMRTHTFCHAVPGKWHVMGVVLSAGGSLRWFRDTFCQDIRARAAEQGADPYDLMTAEAAAVPPGCQGLFFLPYLSGERTPYPDPYARGVFFGATLAHTRAHFTRAVLEGVGFALKDSFDILRSIGVDATEVRVMGGGARSRVWRRILADIVGRTHVTLNVDEGPAFGVALLAGVSQGAWSTVQEACRATLSTVEREEPGPEAAQRYAPMHAFYSSLYAALRERFAGLARLSDE
;
A
#
# COMPACT_ATOMS: atom_id res chain seq x y z
N LEU A 1 -46.02 43.26 45.71
CA LEU A 1 -45.01 44.18 46.18
C LEU A 1 -43.66 43.79 45.64
N VAL A 2 -43.05 44.67 44.90
CA VAL A 2 -41.79 44.60 44.16
C VAL A 2 -40.61 44.59 45.11
N CYS A 3 -39.60 43.81 44.79
CA CYS A 3 -38.21 44.26 45.02
C CYS A 3 -37.26 43.42 44.16
N GLY A 4 -36.57 44.09 43.24
CA GLY A 4 -35.59 43.50 42.40
C GLY A 4 -34.22 43.39 43.07
N ILE A 5 -33.45 42.37 42.64
CA ILE A 5 -32.02 42.34 42.87
C ILE A 5 -31.34 41.97 41.53
N SER A 6 -30.52 42.93 41.08
CA SER A 6 -29.64 42.80 39.92
C SER A 6 -28.52 41.82 40.18
N GLY A 7 -28.42 40.79 39.37
CA GLY A 7 -27.24 39.91 39.37
C GLY A 7 -26.46 40.10 38.07
N SER A 8 -25.24 40.51 38.15
CA SER A 8 -24.34 40.69 37.02
C SER A 8 -23.88 39.33 36.47
N SER A 9 -24.24 39.02 35.23
CA SER A 9 -23.72 37.88 34.51
C SER A 9 -22.39 38.29 33.84
N SER A 10 -21.32 37.63 34.25
CA SER A 10 -20.04 37.74 33.56
C SER A 10 -20.08 36.88 32.31
N GLU A 11 -20.17 37.50 31.15
CA GLU A 11 -20.01 36.86 29.86
C GLU A 11 -18.54 36.51 29.67
N ALA A 12 -18.25 35.20 29.65
CA ALA A 12 -16.93 34.71 29.18
C ALA A 12 -16.95 34.83 27.65
N LYS A 13 -16.18 35.77 27.13
CA LYS A 13 -15.91 35.88 25.69
C LYS A 13 -15.11 34.63 25.24
N ALA A 14 -15.76 33.74 24.51
CA ALA A 14 -15.05 32.72 23.74
C ALA A 14 -14.19 33.44 22.68
N ALA A 15 -12.88 33.30 22.80
CA ALA A 15 -11.96 33.80 21.78
C ALA A 15 -12.18 32.97 20.51
N GLY A 16 -12.87 33.54 19.55
CA GLY A 16 -12.99 32.96 18.23
C GLY A 16 -11.64 32.98 17.53
N VAL A 17 -11.16 31.82 17.13
CA VAL A 17 -10.01 31.71 16.22
C VAL A 17 -10.48 32.31 14.89
N PRO A 18 -9.81 33.34 14.38
CA PRO A 18 -10.22 33.89 13.07
C PRO A 18 -9.97 32.83 11.99
N PRO A 19 -10.84 32.70 11.00
CA PRO A 19 -10.54 31.87 9.85
C PRO A 19 -9.26 32.39 9.19
N LEU A 20 -8.31 31.51 8.96
CA LEU A 20 -7.12 31.83 8.16
C LEU A 20 -7.63 32.25 6.77
N LEU A 21 -7.70 33.56 6.56
CA LEU A 21 -7.86 34.10 5.23
C LEU A 21 -6.60 33.72 4.46
N ALA A 22 -6.78 32.93 3.40
CA ALA A 22 -5.71 32.60 2.48
C ALA A 22 -4.98 33.91 2.11
N THR A 23 -3.72 33.99 2.45
CA THR A 23 -2.87 35.10 2.00
C THR A 23 -2.76 35.01 0.49
N ILE A 24 -3.48 35.90 -0.20
CA ILE A 24 -3.30 36.11 -1.62
C ILE A 24 -1.91 36.77 -1.76
N GLY A 25 -0.93 35.97 -2.10
CA GLY A 25 0.40 36.49 -2.43
C GLY A 25 0.31 37.41 -3.64
N GLU A 26 1.27 38.35 -3.69
CA GLU A 26 1.34 39.39 -4.72
C GLU A 26 1.33 38.89 -6.18
N UNK A 27 0.68 38.02 -6.37
CA UNK A 27 0.53 37.71 -7.54
C UNK A 27 -0.52 37.03 -7.77
N GLY A 28 -1.45 37.32 -7.45
CA GLY A 28 -2.76 36.84 -7.83
C GLY A 28 -2.85 35.51 -8.57
N ARG A 29 -1.76 34.73 -8.58
CA ARG A 29 -1.73 33.41 -9.22
C ARG A 29 -1.98 32.38 -8.13
N LEU A 30 -3.16 31.78 -8.13
CA LEU A 30 -3.46 30.57 -7.35
C LEU A 30 -2.36 29.54 -7.67
N MET A 31 -1.66 29.09 -6.63
CA MET A 31 -0.72 27.98 -6.77
C MET A 31 -1.53 26.76 -7.18
N SER A 32 -1.37 26.34 -8.41
CA SER A 32 -2.32 25.48 -9.08
C SER A 32 -1.85 24.05 -9.31
N HIS A 33 -0.67 23.70 -8.80
CA HIS A 33 -0.08 22.38 -9.05
C HIS A 33 0.41 21.74 -7.75
N PHE A 34 0.32 20.42 -7.69
CA PHE A 34 0.75 19.65 -6.53
C PHE A 34 1.68 18.52 -7.00
N LEU A 35 2.76 18.30 -6.24
CA LEU A 35 3.76 17.29 -6.57
C LEU A 35 3.59 16.09 -5.62
N GLY A 36 3.36 14.92 -6.19
CA GLY A 36 3.38 13.66 -5.45
C GLY A 36 4.69 12.92 -5.71
N ILE A 37 5.33 12.44 -4.66
CA ILE A 37 6.59 11.66 -4.74
C ILE A 37 6.34 10.33 -4.04
N ASP A 38 6.56 9.23 -4.77
CA ASP A 38 6.39 7.87 -4.23
C ASP A 38 7.72 7.11 -4.32
N ILE A 39 8.20 6.61 -3.19
CA ILE A 39 9.46 5.85 -3.09
C ILE A 39 9.13 4.35 -3.06
N GLY A 40 8.97 3.76 -4.25
CA GLY A 40 8.66 2.33 -4.39
C GLY A 40 9.89 1.46 -4.22
N THR A 41 9.72 0.15 -4.30
CA THR A 41 10.84 -0.79 -4.16
C THR A 41 11.80 -0.74 -5.37
N GLY A 42 11.28 -0.49 -6.57
CA GLY A 42 12.10 -0.49 -7.78
C GLY A 42 12.50 0.89 -8.29
N GLY A 43 11.95 1.96 -7.73
CA GLY A 43 12.23 3.32 -8.21
C GLY A 43 11.38 4.36 -7.52
N ALA A 44 11.80 5.61 -7.65
CA ALA A 44 11.03 6.78 -7.19
C ALA A 44 10.19 7.31 -8.35
N ARG A 45 8.89 7.49 -8.11
CA ARG A 45 7.96 8.09 -9.07
C ARG A 45 7.55 9.47 -8.59
N CYS A 46 7.68 10.47 -9.46
CA CYS A 46 7.27 11.84 -9.19
C CYS A 46 6.19 12.24 -10.19
N LEU A 47 5.14 12.91 -9.72
CA LEU A 47 3.97 13.18 -10.52
C LEU A 47 3.42 14.55 -10.16
N VAL A 48 3.12 15.38 -11.17
CA VAL A 48 2.52 16.71 -11.00
C VAL A 48 1.08 16.67 -11.47
N ILE A 49 0.17 17.12 -10.59
CA ILE A 49 -1.24 17.34 -10.95
C ILE A 49 -1.55 18.84 -10.91
N ASP A 50 -2.57 19.25 -11.69
CA ASP A 50 -3.08 20.62 -11.60
C ASP A 50 -4.18 20.72 -10.52
N GLY A 51 -4.74 21.91 -10.32
CA GLY A 51 -5.79 22.17 -9.32
C GLY A 51 -7.11 21.46 -9.59
N GLU A 52 -7.27 20.85 -10.75
CA GLU A 52 -8.43 20.03 -11.10
C GLU A 52 -8.12 18.54 -11.01
N GLY A 53 -6.90 18.19 -10.57
CA GLY A 53 -6.45 16.80 -10.39
C GLY A 53 -5.98 16.10 -11.66
N ARG A 54 -5.82 16.82 -12.78
CA ARG A 54 -5.34 16.20 -14.01
C ARG A 54 -3.83 16.02 -13.93
N VAL A 55 -3.35 14.84 -14.29
CA VAL A 55 -1.91 14.55 -14.36
C VAL A 55 -1.30 15.36 -15.49
N ARG A 56 -0.31 16.19 -15.17
CA ARG A 56 0.36 17.10 -16.12
C ARG A 56 1.76 16.62 -16.48
N GLY A 57 2.40 15.86 -15.60
CA GLY A 57 3.71 15.29 -15.87
C GLY A 57 4.01 14.18 -14.88
N SER A 58 4.77 13.17 -15.33
CA SER A 58 5.12 12.02 -14.48
C SER A 58 6.48 11.48 -14.94
N ALA A 59 7.36 11.21 -13.98
CA ALA A 59 8.67 10.64 -14.26
C ALA A 59 9.04 9.62 -13.19
N THR A 60 9.80 8.61 -13.61
CA THR A 60 10.29 7.55 -12.70
C THR A 60 11.81 7.43 -12.87
N ALA A 61 12.50 7.24 -11.76
CA ALA A 61 13.93 6.96 -11.76
C ALA A 61 14.18 5.71 -10.92
N GLU A 62 14.81 4.72 -11.53
CA GLU A 62 15.07 3.41 -10.91
C GLU A 62 16.31 3.42 -10.03
N TYR A 63 16.36 2.46 -9.09
CA TYR A 63 17.52 2.16 -8.24
C TYR A 63 17.56 0.67 -7.94
N PRO A 64 18.75 0.14 -7.59
CA PRO A 64 18.88 -1.30 -7.39
C PRO A 64 18.29 -1.78 -6.06
N LEU A 65 17.95 -3.06 -6.04
CA LEU A 65 17.63 -3.81 -4.82
C LEU A 65 18.82 -4.73 -4.53
N SER A 66 19.36 -4.68 -3.33
CA SER A 66 20.44 -5.55 -2.89
C SER A 66 19.87 -6.73 -2.11
N THR A 67 20.33 -7.94 -2.45
CA THR A 67 19.99 -9.16 -1.71
C THR A 67 21.29 -9.84 -1.27
N PRO A 68 21.97 -9.30 -0.23
CA PRO A 68 23.32 -9.76 0.13
C PRO A 68 23.38 -11.19 0.66
N ARG A 69 22.25 -11.73 1.13
CA ARG A 69 22.10 -13.13 1.56
C ARG A 69 20.69 -13.60 1.20
N PRO A 70 20.44 -14.91 1.14
CA PRO A 70 19.07 -15.41 0.98
C PRO A 70 18.14 -14.81 2.04
N LEU A 71 16.96 -14.39 1.64
CA LEU A 71 15.91 -13.79 2.48
C LEU A 71 16.24 -12.36 2.98
N TRP A 72 17.39 -11.79 2.60
CA TRP A 72 17.76 -10.41 2.96
C TRP A 72 17.44 -9.46 1.80
N ALA A 73 16.93 -8.27 2.11
CA ALA A 73 16.63 -7.24 1.12
C ALA A 73 16.97 -5.86 1.69
N GLU A 74 17.88 -5.17 1.03
CA GLU A 74 18.42 -3.89 1.49
C GLU A 74 18.52 -2.87 0.35
N GLN A 75 18.47 -1.59 0.70
CA GLN A 75 18.73 -0.48 -0.24
C GLN A 75 19.48 0.64 0.45
N GLU A 76 20.27 1.37 -0.33
CA GLU A 76 20.94 2.58 0.13
C GLU A 76 19.93 3.75 0.10
N PRO A 77 19.63 4.40 1.23
CA PRO A 77 18.68 5.52 1.21
C PRO A 77 19.12 6.67 0.32
N GLU A 78 20.41 6.87 0.13
CA GLU A 78 20.91 7.90 -0.79
C GLU A 78 20.47 7.64 -2.24
N ASP A 79 20.35 6.37 -2.66
CA ASP A 79 19.87 6.05 -4.01
C ASP A 79 18.44 6.58 -4.23
N TRP A 80 17.59 6.49 -3.19
CA TRP A 80 16.23 7.05 -3.25
C TRP A 80 16.27 8.56 -3.47
N TRP A 81 17.14 9.25 -2.72
CA TRP A 81 17.27 10.71 -2.84
C TRP A 81 17.79 11.09 -4.22
N GLN A 82 18.79 10.38 -4.74
CA GLN A 82 19.31 10.63 -6.09
C GLN A 82 18.23 10.39 -7.15
N ALA A 83 17.35 9.43 -6.96
CA ALA A 83 16.23 9.19 -7.87
C ALA A 83 15.21 10.34 -7.84
N VAL A 84 14.90 10.86 -6.64
CA VAL A 84 14.01 12.03 -6.50
C VAL A 84 14.62 13.25 -7.20
N LEU A 85 15.94 13.47 -7.06
CA LEU A 85 16.63 14.58 -7.72
C LEU A 85 16.55 14.49 -9.25
N ARG A 86 16.38 13.29 -9.82
CA ARG A 86 16.18 13.12 -11.27
C ARG A 86 14.70 13.22 -11.64
N ALA A 87 13.83 12.53 -10.91
CA ALA A 87 12.43 12.38 -11.31
C ALA A 87 11.58 13.64 -11.06
N ALA A 88 11.80 14.36 -9.94
CA ALA A 88 10.96 15.50 -9.61
C ALA A 88 11.14 16.67 -10.60
N PRO A 89 12.36 17.11 -10.93
CA PRO A 89 12.51 18.15 -11.96
C PRO A 89 11.98 17.70 -13.32
N GLU A 90 12.15 16.43 -13.68
CA GLU A 90 11.66 15.91 -14.98
C GLU A 90 10.13 15.91 -15.02
N SER A 91 9.45 15.54 -13.92
CA SER A 91 7.99 15.58 -13.87
C SER A 91 7.45 17.01 -14.00
N MET A 92 8.12 17.99 -13.38
CA MET A 92 7.78 19.42 -13.51
C MET A 92 8.02 19.91 -14.94
N ARG A 93 9.14 19.51 -15.55
CA ARG A 93 9.45 19.87 -16.94
C ARG A 93 8.37 19.34 -17.90
N GLN A 94 7.95 18.08 -17.73
CA GLN A 94 6.86 17.50 -18.54
C GLN A 94 5.53 18.23 -18.32
N ALA A 95 5.28 18.66 -17.09
CA ALA A 95 4.08 19.43 -16.75
C ALA A 95 4.12 20.87 -17.31
N GLY A 96 5.29 21.36 -17.73
CA GLY A 96 5.47 22.71 -18.19
C GLY A 96 5.39 23.75 -17.08
N VAL A 97 5.76 23.35 -15.84
CA VAL A 97 5.69 24.23 -14.67
C VAL A 97 7.05 24.38 -14.02
N SER A 98 7.21 25.45 -13.26
CA SER A 98 8.39 25.69 -12.43
C SER A 98 8.08 25.27 -10.98
N GLY A 99 9.11 25.15 -10.16
CA GLY A 99 8.91 24.89 -8.73
C GLY A 99 8.15 25.98 -7.99
N ALA A 100 8.12 27.20 -8.55
CA ALA A 100 7.32 28.30 -7.98
C ALA A 100 5.81 28.07 -8.13
N ASP A 101 5.42 27.21 -9.09
CA ASP A 101 4.01 26.89 -9.35
C ASP A 101 3.52 25.73 -8.46
N ILE A 102 4.43 25.04 -7.72
CA ILE A 102 4.06 23.91 -6.83
C ILE A 102 3.60 24.46 -5.50
N GLY A 103 2.33 24.21 -5.18
CA GLY A 103 1.69 24.68 -3.95
C GLY A 103 2.03 23.85 -2.72
N ALA A 104 2.17 22.53 -2.90
CA ALA A 104 2.55 21.62 -1.82
C ALA A 104 3.05 20.30 -2.39
N ILE A 105 3.72 19.52 -1.54
CA ILE A 105 4.31 18.22 -1.89
C ILE A 105 3.71 17.15 -0.97
N GLY A 106 3.25 16.03 -1.55
CA GLY A 106 2.88 14.84 -0.82
C GLY A 106 3.91 13.75 -1.01
N LEU A 107 4.19 12.99 0.06
CA LEU A 107 5.17 11.92 0.05
C LEU A 107 4.51 10.56 0.30
N SER A 108 4.87 9.58 -0.51
CA SER A 108 4.51 8.18 -0.31
C SER A 108 5.77 7.32 -0.42
N GLY A 109 5.67 6.08 0.06
CA GLY A 109 6.77 5.15 -0.15
C GLY A 109 6.47 3.76 0.40
N GLN A 110 7.35 2.83 0.01
CA GLN A 110 7.30 1.45 0.51
C GLN A 110 7.31 1.45 2.04
N MET A 111 6.36 0.74 2.61
CA MET A 111 6.14 0.72 4.05
C MET A 111 7.22 -0.09 4.77
N HIS A 112 7.27 0.03 6.09
CA HIS A 112 7.99 -0.89 6.98
C HIS A 112 9.51 -0.82 6.96
N GLY A 113 10.14 -0.13 6.01
CA GLY A 113 11.60 -0.06 5.92
C GLY A 113 12.21 0.60 7.15
N ALA A 114 13.45 0.23 7.50
CA ALA A 114 14.14 0.79 8.65
C ALA A 114 15.40 1.53 8.20
N VAL A 115 15.36 2.87 8.29
CA VAL A 115 16.51 3.74 8.02
C VAL A 115 17.04 4.23 9.38
N PHE A 116 18.28 3.91 9.68
CA PHE A 116 18.92 4.24 10.96
C PHE A 116 19.86 5.43 10.76
N LEU A 117 19.67 6.50 11.54
CA LEU A 117 20.52 7.68 11.48
C LEU A 117 21.25 7.91 12.81
N ASP A 118 22.48 8.41 12.70
CA ASP A 118 23.30 8.79 13.86
C ASP A 118 23.03 10.24 14.30
N ALA A 119 23.80 10.72 15.25
CA ALA A 119 23.64 12.07 15.83
C ALA A 119 23.90 13.20 14.81
N ALA A 120 24.62 12.91 13.73
CA ALA A 120 24.86 13.88 12.66
C ALA A 120 23.82 13.75 11.53
N GLY A 121 22.80 12.90 11.69
CA GLY A 121 21.79 12.64 10.67
C GLY A 121 22.30 11.79 9.50
N GLN A 122 23.43 11.09 9.69
CA GLN A 122 24.01 10.26 8.65
C GLN A 122 23.47 8.83 8.73
N VAL A 123 23.25 8.21 7.58
CA VAL A 123 22.79 6.81 7.49
C VAL A 123 23.87 5.89 8.05
N ILE A 124 23.51 5.05 9.01
CA ILE A 124 24.45 4.13 9.69
C ILE A 124 24.74 2.89 8.82
N ARG A 125 23.73 2.41 8.10
CA ARG A 125 23.83 1.20 7.25
C ARG A 125 22.70 1.21 6.21
N PRO A 126 22.77 0.34 5.17
CA PRO A 126 21.66 0.23 4.22
C PRO A 126 20.34 -0.09 4.91
N ALA A 127 19.24 0.47 4.41
CA ALA A 127 17.91 0.27 4.96
C ALA A 127 17.47 -1.19 4.76
N ILE A 128 16.90 -1.78 5.81
CA ILE A 128 16.31 -3.14 5.75
C ILE A 128 14.86 -2.98 5.30
N LEU A 129 14.46 -3.67 4.23
CA LEU A 129 13.18 -3.42 3.55
C LEU A 129 12.03 -4.31 4.03
N TRP A 130 10.83 -4.01 3.52
CA TRP A 130 9.58 -4.73 3.87
C TRP A 130 9.60 -6.21 3.46
N CYS A 131 10.31 -6.55 2.39
CA CYS A 131 10.39 -7.92 1.87
C CYS A 131 11.51 -8.74 2.50
N ASP A 132 12.26 -8.16 3.45
CA ASP A 132 13.32 -8.84 4.20
C ASP A 132 12.70 -9.79 5.23
N GLN A 133 13.25 -10.99 5.36
CA GLN A 133 12.72 -12.02 6.25
C GLN A 133 13.71 -12.44 7.37
N ARG A 134 14.79 -11.66 7.58
CA ARG A 134 15.83 -12.06 8.54
C ARG A 134 15.41 -12.05 10.01
N THR A 135 14.32 -11.36 10.37
CA THR A 135 14.00 -10.96 11.74
C THR A 135 12.98 -11.88 12.44
N ALA A 136 12.88 -13.16 12.06
CA ALA A 136 11.88 -14.06 12.64
C ALA A 136 12.05 -14.21 14.16
N ALA A 137 13.31 -14.38 14.63
CA ALA A 137 13.60 -14.50 16.06
C ALA A 137 13.21 -13.23 16.84
N GLU A 138 13.42 -12.08 16.22
CA GLU A 138 13.12 -10.79 16.84
C GLU A 138 11.60 -10.55 16.91
N CYS A 139 10.82 -11.10 15.97
CA CYS A 139 9.36 -11.07 16.06
C CYS A 139 8.88 -11.83 17.30
N GLU A 140 9.47 -13.01 17.54
CA GLU A 140 9.16 -13.81 18.73
C GLU A 140 9.60 -13.09 20.01
N GLU A 141 10.78 -12.47 20.00
CA GLU A 141 11.30 -11.71 21.13
C GLU A 141 10.37 -10.56 21.52
N ILE A 142 9.96 -9.71 20.55
CA ILE A 142 9.05 -8.60 20.80
C ILE A 142 7.70 -9.13 21.33
N THR A 143 7.16 -10.16 20.67
CA THR A 143 5.87 -10.74 21.07
C THR A 143 5.94 -11.32 22.48
N GLY A 144 7.05 -11.99 22.83
CA GLY A 144 7.26 -12.54 24.18
C GLY A 144 7.38 -11.46 25.25
N ARG A 145 8.06 -10.33 24.92
CA ARG A 145 8.23 -9.22 25.86
C ARG A 145 6.93 -8.43 26.07
N ALA A 146 6.21 -8.14 24.99
CA ALA A 146 4.97 -7.34 25.06
C ALA A 146 3.75 -8.18 25.47
N GLY A 147 3.74 -9.45 25.11
CA GLY A 147 2.56 -10.32 25.23
C GLY A 147 1.70 -10.25 23.97
N ALA A 148 1.35 -11.41 23.41
CA ALA A 148 0.63 -11.48 22.11
C ALA A 148 -0.70 -10.71 22.14
N ASP A 149 -1.47 -10.82 23.22
CA ASP A 149 -2.75 -10.11 23.36
C ASP A 149 -2.55 -8.59 23.37
N GLN A 150 -1.48 -8.11 24.00
CA GLN A 150 -1.17 -6.68 24.05
C GLN A 150 -0.72 -6.17 22.67
N VAL A 151 0.13 -6.93 21.98
CA VAL A 151 0.53 -6.62 20.60
C VAL A 151 -0.74 -6.47 19.73
N ALA A 152 -1.62 -7.48 19.75
CA ALA A 152 -2.84 -7.47 18.94
C ALA A 152 -3.75 -6.28 19.27
N ARG A 153 -3.86 -5.92 20.54
CA ARG A 153 -4.72 -4.82 20.99
C ARG A 153 -4.17 -3.45 20.57
N ILE A 154 -2.85 -3.29 20.62
CA ILE A 154 -2.18 -2.00 20.32
C ILE A 154 -1.99 -1.82 18.83
N THR A 155 -1.35 -2.79 18.16
CA THR A 155 -0.95 -2.64 16.76
C THR A 155 -1.99 -3.12 15.77
N LEU A 156 -3.01 -3.88 16.24
CA LEU A 156 -4.06 -4.51 15.43
C LEU A 156 -3.50 -5.51 14.40
N ASN A 157 -2.26 -5.94 14.59
CA ASN A 157 -1.52 -6.84 13.70
C ASN A 157 -0.58 -7.69 14.54
N PRO A 158 -0.18 -8.87 14.07
CA PRO A 158 0.95 -9.57 14.69
C PRO A 158 2.26 -8.84 14.37
N VAL A 159 3.30 -9.10 15.15
CA VAL A 159 4.66 -8.63 14.80
C VAL A 159 5.16 -9.52 13.65
N LEU A 160 5.55 -8.89 12.53
CA LEU A 160 5.97 -9.61 11.32
C LEU A 160 7.36 -9.18 10.87
N THR A 161 8.09 -10.09 10.23
CA THR A 161 9.46 -9.86 9.74
C THR A 161 9.57 -8.63 8.83
N GLY A 162 8.53 -8.37 8.03
CA GLY A 162 8.51 -7.21 7.16
C GLY A 162 8.42 -5.88 7.90
N PHE A 163 7.94 -5.84 9.15
CA PHE A 163 7.66 -4.59 9.87
C PHE A 163 8.94 -3.99 10.47
N GLN A 164 8.86 -2.72 10.92
CA GLN A 164 10.06 -1.96 11.29
C GLN A 164 10.66 -2.39 12.64
N ALA A 165 9.84 -2.62 13.67
CA ALA A 165 10.34 -2.88 15.03
C ALA A 165 11.28 -4.11 15.10
N PRO A 166 10.96 -5.27 14.46
CA PRO A 166 11.90 -6.39 14.49
C PRO A 166 13.25 -6.08 13.89
N LYS A 167 13.34 -5.16 12.92
CA LYS A 167 14.61 -4.75 12.32
C LYS A 167 15.47 -3.95 13.29
N ILE A 168 14.82 -3.17 14.16
CA ILE A 168 15.52 -2.43 15.23
C ILE A 168 16.12 -3.42 16.24
N VAL A 169 15.32 -4.41 16.64
CA VAL A 169 15.79 -5.44 17.58
C VAL A 169 16.89 -6.28 16.92
N TRP A 170 16.75 -6.59 15.63
CA TRP A 170 17.79 -7.32 14.90
C TRP A 170 19.12 -6.54 14.90
N LEU A 171 19.05 -5.22 14.65
CA LEU A 171 20.24 -4.37 14.68
C LEU A 171 20.92 -4.45 16.06
N LYS A 172 20.12 -4.38 17.14
CA LYS A 172 20.65 -4.52 18.51
C LYS A 172 21.34 -5.85 18.72
N ASN A 173 20.71 -6.93 18.26
CA ASN A 173 21.21 -8.29 18.52
C ASN A 173 22.42 -8.67 17.65
N ASN A 174 22.49 -8.15 16.43
CA ASN A 174 23.46 -8.61 15.42
C ASN A 174 24.53 -7.56 15.07
N GLU A 175 24.22 -6.27 15.22
CA GLU A 175 25.16 -5.16 14.94
C GLU A 175 25.16 -4.15 16.10
N PRO A 176 25.57 -4.57 17.33
CA PRO A 176 25.45 -3.71 18.51
C PRO A 176 26.24 -2.40 18.43
N GLU A 177 27.35 -2.37 17.72
CA GLU A 177 28.10 -1.13 17.51
C GLU A 177 27.29 -0.14 16.67
N ALA A 178 26.63 -0.61 15.61
CA ALA A 178 25.73 0.24 14.82
C ALA A 178 24.53 0.70 15.65
N PHE A 179 23.93 -0.23 16.43
CA PHE A 179 22.79 0.07 17.29
C PHE A 179 23.13 1.20 18.30
N SER A 180 24.33 1.17 18.89
CA SER A 180 24.75 2.17 19.90
C SER A 180 24.80 3.60 19.33
N ARG A 181 24.94 3.72 18.00
CA ARG A 181 25.00 5.00 17.29
C ARG A 181 23.63 5.53 16.89
N VAL A 182 22.57 4.72 16.96
CA VAL A 182 21.22 5.12 16.49
C VAL A 182 20.72 6.31 17.32
N ARG A 183 20.24 7.34 16.62
CA ARG A 183 19.57 8.50 17.23
C ARG A 183 18.23 8.82 16.56
N LYS A 184 18.00 8.32 15.34
CA LYS A 184 16.71 8.42 14.65
C LYS A 184 16.45 7.13 13.86
N VAL A 185 15.18 6.73 13.81
CA VAL A 185 14.71 5.61 12.98
C VAL A 185 13.58 6.15 12.08
N LEU A 186 13.77 6.07 10.78
CA LEU A 186 12.81 6.64 9.82
C LEU A 186 12.27 5.55 8.89
N LEU A 187 11.10 5.80 8.33
CA LEU A 187 10.56 5.03 7.21
C LEU A 187 11.14 5.58 5.88
N PRO A 188 11.09 4.84 4.77
CA PRO A 188 11.73 5.29 3.53
C PRO A 188 11.25 6.67 3.05
N LYS A 189 9.93 6.94 3.01
CA LYS A 189 9.43 8.25 2.59
C LYS A 189 9.85 9.36 3.57
N ASP A 190 10.01 9.01 4.86
CA ASP A 190 10.37 10.00 5.88
C ASP A 190 11.85 10.36 5.83
N TYR A 191 12.70 9.44 5.33
CA TYR A 191 14.07 9.79 4.97
C TYR A 191 14.08 10.84 3.84
N ILE A 192 13.21 10.69 2.83
CA ILE A 192 13.08 11.69 1.78
C ILE A 192 12.55 13.02 2.34
N ARG A 193 11.58 12.96 3.27
CA ARG A 193 11.12 14.16 3.99
C ARG A 193 12.29 14.87 4.66
N TYR A 194 13.12 14.12 5.40
CA TYR A 194 14.30 14.67 6.06
C TYR A 194 15.24 15.33 5.06
N ARG A 195 15.49 14.68 3.91
CA ARG A 195 16.35 15.25 2.87
C ARG A 195 15.76 16.51 2.22
N LEU A 196 14.43 16.58 2.11
CA LEU A 196 13.71 17.74 1.55
C LEU A 196 13.67 18.92 2.52
N THR A 197 13.56 18.64 3.82
CA THR A 197 13.13 19.68 4.78
C THR A 197 14.08 19.87 5.96
N GLY A 198 14.89 18.89 6.27
CA GLY A 198 15.68 18.83 7.50
C GLY A 198 14.88 18.37 8.72
N ALA A 199 13.56 18.17 8.59
CA ALA A 199 12.69 17.82 9.73
C ALA A 199 12.50 16.30 9.85
N PHE A 200 12.34 15.84 11.08
CA PHE A 200 12.01 14.45 11.40
C PHE A 200 10.49 14.37 11.67
N ALA A 201 9.75 13.86 10.69
CA ALA A 201 8.30 13.71 10.78
C ALA A 201 7.87 12.43 10.04
N THR A 202 6.75 11.87 10.48
CA THR A 202 6.08 10.73 9.83
C THR A 202 4.57 10.97 9.88
N GLU A 203 3.78 9.96 9.44
CA GLU A 203 2.33 10.06 9.55
C GLU A 203 1.72 8.70 9.89
N VAL A 204 0.45 8.75 10.31
CA VAL A 204 -0.22 7.63 10.97
C VAL A 204 -0.34 6.36 10.11
N SER A 205 -0.52 6.49 8.78
CA SER A 205 -0.77 5.31 7.96
C SER A 205 0.49 4.45 7.81
N ASP A 206 1.63 5.08 7.55
CA ASP A 206 2.90 4.37 7.42
C ASP A 206 3.41 3.94 8.80
N ALA A 207 3.27 4.81 9.82
CA ALA A 207 3.65 4.49 11.19
C ALA A 207 2.90 3.26 11.73
N SER A 208 1.66 3.02 11.25
CA SER A 208 0.88 1.82 11.61
C SER A 208 1.62 0.52 11.25
N GLY A 209 2.44 0.54 10.22
CA GLY A 209 3.21 -0.63 9.77
C GLY A 209 4.53 -0.84 10.48
N THR A 210 4.81 -0.10 11.57
CA THR A 210 6.08 -0.21 12.29
C THR A 210 6.07 -1.25 13.41
N SER A 211 4.89 -1.66 13.90
CA SER A 211 4.65 -2.37 15.18
C SER A 211 4.96 -1.51 16.40
N LEU A 212 5.09 -0.19 16.24
CA LEU A 212 5.38 0.74 17.35
C LEU A 212 4.23 1.70 17.63
N LEU A 213 3.27 1.83 16.68
CA LEU A 213 2.14 2.74 16.82
C LEU A 213 0.95 2.03 17.48
N ASN A 214 0.27 2.72 18.41
CA ASN A 214 -1.06 2.33 18.84
C ASN A 214 -2.02 2.78 17.72
N VAL A 215 -2.48 1.82 16.92
CA VAL A 215 -3.24 2.10 15.70
C VAL A 215 -4.62 2.70 16.01
N ARG A 216 -5.23 2.31 17.16
CA ARG A 216 -6.51 2.91 17.58
C ARG A 216 -6.35 4.35 18.02
N GLU A 217 -5.28 4.63 18.78
CA GLU A 217 -5.03 5.96 19.35
C GLU A 217 -4.22 6.88 18.43
N ARG A 218 -3.69 6.32 17.33
CA ARG A 218 -2.95 7.03 16.29
C ARG A 218 -1.72 7.76 16.85
N ARG A 219 -1.02 7.10 17.79
CA ARG A 219 0.18 7.65 18.44
C ARG A 219 1.15 6.54 18.85
N TRP A 220 2.41 6.88 19.02
CA TRP A 220 3.42 5.91 19.42
C TRP A 220 3.03 5.23 20.75
N SER A 221 3.30 3.93 20.85
CA SER A 221 2.99 3.14 22.04
C SER A 221 4.25 2.99 22.92
N PRO A 222 4.23 3.53 24.16
CA PRO A 222 5.34 3.29 25.08
C PRO A 222 5.63 1.81 25.31
N GLU A 223 4.57 0.98 25.38
CA GLU A 223 4.70 -0.46 25.62
C GLU A 223 5.43 -1.16 24.46
N MET A 224 5.09 -0.79 23.22
CA MET A 224 5.73 -1.40 22.05
C MET A 224 7.16 -0.87 21.87
N MET A 225 7.40 0.40 22.20
CA MET A 225 8.76 0.96 22.20
C MET A 225 9.65 0.22 23.21
N GLU A 226 9.16 0.02 24.44
CA GLU A 226 9.90 -0.72 25.49
C GLU A 226 10.19 -2.16 25.04
N ALA A 227 9.18 -2.84 24.49
CA ALA A 227 9.34 -4.22 24.03
C ALA A 227 10.37 -4.35 22.89
N SER A 228 10.55 -3.27 22.11
CA SER A 228 11.43 -3.22 20.93
C SER A 228 12.75 -2.48 21.19
N PHE A 229 13.06 -2.09 22.44
CA PHE A 229 14.27 -1.37 22.82
C PHE A 229 14.42 -0.02 22.10
N VAL A 230 13.30 0.68 21.85
CA VAL A 230 13.27 1.94 21.12
C VAL A 230 13.16 3.09 22.10
N GLU A 231 14.10 4.06 22.01
CA GLU A 231 14.01 5.29 22.78
C GLU A 231 12.99 6.24 22.12
N PRO A 232 12.12 6.90 22.90
CA PRO A 232 11.11 7.79 22.32
C PRO A 232 11.68 8.86 21.38
N GLU A 233 12.86 9.38 21.68
CA GLU A 233 13.52 10.41 20.89
C GLU A 233 13.98 9.93 19.51
N TRP A 234 14.04 8.60 19.29
CA TRP A 234 14.43 8.06 17.99
C TRP A 234 13.28 8.17 16.96
N LEU A 235 12.03 8.21 17.43
CA LEU A 235 10.87 8.24 16.55
C LEU A 235 10.49 9.67 16.19
N PRO A 236 10.10 9.93 14.94
CA PRO A 236 9.69 11.26 14.52
C PRO A 236 8.31 11.63 15.04
N GLU A 237 7.98 12.92 15.02
CA GLU A 237 6.61 13.39 15.29
C GLU A 237 5.66 12.82 14.24
N CYS A 238 4.46 12.40 14.68
CA CYS A 238 3.51 11.68 13.84
C CYS A 238 2.29 12.58 13.54
N PHE A 239 2.00 12.78 12.25
CA PHE A 239 0.96 13.69 11.73
C PHE A 239 -0.19 12.91 11.10
N GLU A 240 -1.31 13.58 10.85
CA GLU A 240 -2.32 13.07 9.90
C GLU A 240 -1.81 13.35 8.47
N SER A 241 -2.30 12.56 7.53
CA SER A 241 -1.78 12.54 6.15
C SER A 241 -1.90 13.88 5.42
N VAL A 242 -2.95 14.66 5.71
CA VAL A 242 -3.18 15.96 5.04
C VAL A 242 -2.51 17.12 5.78
N GLU A 243 -1.98 16.91 6.97
CA GLU A 243 -1.38 17.99 7.76
C GLU A 243 -0.01 18.38 7.20
N PRO A 244 0.30 19.69 7.08
CA PRO A 244 1.67 20.09 6.77
C PRO A 244 2.61 19.64 7.91
N SER A 245 3.65 18.92 7.54
CA SER A 245 4.60 18.35 8.51
C SER A 245 5.93 19.10 8.54
N ALA A 246 6.26 19.81 7.43
CA ALA A 246 7.49 20.59 7.31
C ALA A 246 7.44 21.39 6.00
N GLU A 247 8.51 22.15 5.74
CA GLU A 247 8.65 22.97 4.52
C GLU A 247 9.98 22.67 3.82
N VAL A 248 9.99 22.76 2.49
CA VAL A 248 11.18 22.53 1.68
C VAL A 248 12.29 23.52 2.10
N SER A 249 13.47 22.98 2.43
CA SER A 249 14.63 23.77 2.84
C SER A 249 15.22 24.54 1.64
N PRO A 250 15.97 25.62 1.90
CA PRO A 250 16.66 26.32 0.80
C PRO A 250 17.61 25.42 0.01
N GLU A 251 18.32 24.52 0.66
CA GLU A 251 19.25 23.60 0.00
C GLU A 251 18.51 22.65 -0.94
N ALA A 252 17.43 22.01 -0.46
CA ALA A 252 16.65 21.10 -1.32
C ALA A 252 15.96 21.86 -2.45
N ALA A 253 15.48 23.08 -2.18
CA ALA A 253 14.86 23.93 -3.18
C ALA A 253 15.82 24.21 -4.34
N GLU A 254 17.06 24.58 -4.05
CA GLU A 254 18.09 24.83 -5.06
C GLU A 254 18.35 23.59 -5.91
N ARG A 255 18.47 22.42 -5.27
CA ARG A 255 18.81 21.15 -5.96
C ARG A 255 17.68 20.64 -6.85
N LEU A 256 16.42 20.88 -6.47
CA LEU A 256 15.24 20.35 -7.15
C LEU A 256 14.56 21.37 -8.06
N GLY A 257 14.98 22.64 -8.00
CA GLY A 257 14.30 23.71 -8.70
C GLY A 257 12.95 24.05 -8.10
N LEU A 258 12.75 23.78 -6.81
CA LEU A 258 11.53 24.09 -6.07
C LEU A 258 11.64 25.44 -5.38
N ARG A 259 10.56 25.92 -4.79
CA ARG A 259 10.56 27.12 -3.96
C ARG A 259 10.80 26.71 -2.51
N ALA A 260 11.77 27.37 -1.85
CA ALA A 260 11.97 27.20 -0.41
C ALA A 260 10.70 27.62 0.35
N GLY A 261 10.33 26.87 1.39
CA GLY A 261 9.11 27.10 2.13
C GLY A 261 7.87 26.44 1.53
N THR A 262 7.99 25.66 0.42
CA THR A 262 6.87 24.88 -0.08
C THR A 262 6.47 23.83 0.95
N PRO A 263 5.17 23.77 1.36
CA PRO A 263 4.76 22.80 2.38
C PRO A 263 4.91 21.35 1.91
N VAL A 264 5.33 20.48 2.83
CA VAL A 264 5.37 19.03 2.65
C VAL A 264 4.38 18.42 3.63
N VAL A 265 3.36 17.73 3.13
CA VAL A 265 2.30 17.17 3.99
C VAL A 265 2.70 15.80 4.54
N GLY A 266 1.94 15.28 5.50
CA GLY A 266 2.18 13.96 6.10
C GLY A 266 2.31 12.86 5.06
N GLY A 267 1.46 12.88 4.06
CA GLY A 267 1.51 11.89 2.98
C GLY A 267 0.90 10.55 3.38
N GLY A 268 1.51 9.45 2.95
CA GLY A 268 0.97 8.13 3.30
C GLY A 268 1.91 6.99 2.92
N GLY A 269 1.86 5.90 3.67
CA GLY A 269 2.43 4.65 3.20
C GLY A 269 1.81 4.25 1.86
N ASP A 270 2.54 3.51 1.02
CA ASP A 270 2.10 3.27 -0.36
C ASP A 270 0.69 2.66 -0.46
N GLN A 271 0.30 1.80 0.51
CA GLN A 271 -1.04 1.19 0.47
C GLN A 271 -2.14 2.22 0.75
N ALA A 272 -1.99 3.05 1.77
CA ALA A 272 -2.97 4.10 2.10
C ALA A 272 -2.99 5.19 1.02
N ALA A 273 -1.82 5.59 0.53
CA ALA A 273 -1.71 6.55 -0.57
C ALA A 273 -2.36 6.02 -1.84
N GLY A 274 -2.11 4.73 -2.17
CA GLY A 274 -2.77 4.05 -3.29
C GLY A 274 -4.28 3.96 -3.10
N GLY A 275 -4.73 3.75 -1.85
CA GLY A 275 -6.15 3.80 -1.50
C GLY A 275 -6.77 5.14 -1.86
N VAL A 276 -6.11 6.25 -1.52
CA VAL A 276 -6.56 7.59 -1.94
C VAL A 276 -6.50 7.72 -3.45
N GLY A 277 -5.39 7.29 -4.07
CA GLY A 277 -5.20 7.39 -5.53
C GLY A 277 -6.23 6.59 -6.34
N SER A 278 -6.85 5.59 -5.73
CA SER A 278 -7.93 4.82 -6.33
C SER A 278 -9.32 5.18 -5.75
N GLY A 279 -9.37 6.18 -4.87
CA GLY A 279 -10.62 6.66 -4.30
C GLY A 279 -11.28 5.71 -3.30
N ILE A 280 -10.51 4.84 -2.65
CA ILE A 280 -11.04 3.94 -1.61
C ILE A 280 -11.08 4.72 -0.30
N VAL A 281 -11.99 5.70 -0.23
CA VAL A 281 -12.07 6.69 0.85
C VAL A 281 -13.46 6.77 1.49
N GLU A 282 -14.33 5.83 1.14
CA GLU A 282 -15.70 5.76 1.64
C GLU A 282 -16.12 4.31 1.82
N PRO A 283 -17.11 4.04 2.71
CA PRO A 283 -17.60 2.65 2.89
C PRO A 283 -18.14 2.06 1.59
N GLY A 284 -17.91 0.78 1.39
CA GLY A 284 -18.40 0.04 0.24
C GLY A 284 -17.46 0.07 -0.97
N LEU A 285 -16.49 0.99 -1.00
CA LEU A 285 -15.47 1.00 -2.05
C LEU A 285 -14.29 0.15 -1.60
N VAL A 286 -13.88 -0.78 -2.46
CA VAL A 286 -12.76 -1.69 -2.18
C VAL A 286 -11.88 -1.73 -3.44
N SER A 287 -10.57 -1.72 -3.28
CA SER A 287 -9.71 -1.97 -4.44
C SER A 287 -9.20 -3.41 -4.43
N SER A 288 -8.94 -3.92 -5.64
CA SER A 288 -8.29 -5.20 -5.86
C SER A 288 -7.15 -4.97 -6.83
N SER A 289 -5.92 -5.06 -6.34
CA SER A 289 -4.75 -4.91 -7.20
C SER A 289 -4.31 -6.25 -7.76
N LEU A 290 -3.94 -6.27 -9.04
CA LEU A 290 -3.47 -7.44 -9.78
C LEU A 290 -2.05 -7.16 -10.29
N GLY A 291 -1.14 -6.94 -9.35
CA GLY A 291 0.29 -6.85 -9.61
C GLY A 291 0.96 -8.22 -9.50
N THR A 292 2.25 -8.28 -9.19
CA THR A 292 2.89 -9.57 -8.88
C THR A 292 2.15 -10.26 -7.74
N SER A 293 1.91 -9.54 -6.64
CA SER A 293 0.96 -9.95 -5.60
C SER A 293 -0.42 -9.35 -5.89
N GLY A 294 -1.42 -9.77 -5.10
CA GLY A 294 -2.76 -9.20 -5.13
C GLY A 294 -3.10 -8.65 -3.76
N VAL A 295 -3.66 -7.44 -3.72
CA VAL A 295 -4.09 -6.83 -2.45
C VAL A 295 -5.56 -6.45 -2.58
N VAL A 296 -6.36 -6.88 -1.62
CA VAL A 296 -7.73 -6.39 -1.43
C VAL A 296 -7.66 -5.36 -0.31
N PHE A 297 -7.98 -4.10 -0.62
CA PHE A 297 -7.84 -2.97 0.30
C PHE A 297 -9.20 -2.30 0.45
N ALA A 298 -9.64 -2.10 1.69
CA ALA A 298 -10.96 -1.55 2.00
C ALA A 298 -10.85 -0.41 3.02
N TYR A 299 -11.60 0.66 2.79
CA TYR A 299 -11.78 1.74 3.75
C TYR A 299 -12.59 1.25 4.96
N ALA A 300 -12.27 1.74 6.14
CA ALA A 300 -12.97 1.39 7.38
C ALA A 300 -13.20 2.63 8.25
N GLU A 301 -14.45 2.81 8.68
CA GLU A 301 -14.85 3.90 9.58
C GLU A 301 -14.24 3.74 10.97
N GLU A 302 -14.03 2.49 11.37
CA GLU A 302 -13.48 2.09 12.67
C GLU A 302 -12.38 1.05 12.43
N PRO A 303 -11.50 0.82 13.41
CA PRO A 303 -10.42 -0.16 13.25
C PRO A 303 -10.95 -1.58 13.44
N PHE A 304 -11.62 -2.12 12.41
CA PHE A 304 -12.06 -3.51 12.37
C PHE A 304 -10.88 -4.46 12.34
N VAL A 305 -10.95 -5.54 13.10
CA VAL A 305 -9.84 -6.50 13.22
C VAL A 305 -10.38 -7.91 13.04
N ASP A 306 -9.75 -8.69 12.17
CA ASP A 306 -10.03 -10.11 12.06
C ASP A 306 -9.53 -10.82 13.32
N PRO A 307 -10.40 -11.53 14.08
CA PRO A 307 -9.97 -12.21 15.30
C PRO A 307 -8.84 -13.23 15.09
N GLN A 308 -8.68 -13.74 13.87
CA GLN A 308 -7.60 -14.68 13.53
C GLN A 308 -6.38 -14.00 12.96
N MET A 309 -6.38 -12.65 12.86
CA MET A 309 -5.25 -11.84 12.37
C MET A 309 -4.80 -12.22 10.97
N ARG A 310 -5.74 -12.60 10.08
CA ARG A 310 -5.45 -12.99 8.69
C ARG A 310 -5.37 -11.79 7.75
N THR A 311 -5.88 -10.63 8.20
CA THR A 311 -5.82 -9.36 7.45
C THR A 311 -5.07 -8.32 8.28
N HIS A 312 -4.66 -7.24 7.62
CA HIS A 312 -3.96 -6.12 8.27
C HIS A 312 -4.92 -4.95 8.46
N THR A 313 -4.87 -4.32 9.64
CA THR A 313 -5.62 -3.11 9.94
C THR A 313 -4.64 -2.00 10.30
N PHE A 314 -4.68 -0.89 9.53
CA PHE A 314 -3.81 0.28 9.72
C PHE A 314 -4.63 1.56 9.67
N CYS A 315 -4.07 2.66 10.14
CA CYS A 315 -4.63 3.99 9.91
C CYS A 315 -4.67 4.27 8.40
N HIS A 316 -5.73 4.91 7.94
CA HIS A 316 -5.84 5.35 6.56
C HIS A 316 -5.23 6.74 6.39
N ALA A 317 -4.95 7.14 5.14
CA ALA A 317 -4.56 8.51 4.82
C ALA A 317 -5.77 9.48 4.82
N VAL A 318 -6.98 8.97 5.01
CA VAL A 318 -8.16 9.81 5.32
C VAL A 318 -8.12 10.10 6.83
N PRO A 319 -8.11 11.38 7.25
CA PRO A 319 -7.96 11.72 8.66
C PRO A 319 -8.99 11.03 9.57
N GLY A 320 -8.52 10.45 10.66
CA GLY A 320 -9.36 9.79 11.65
C GLY A 320 -9.99 8.48 11.20
N LYS A 321 -9.51 7.88 10.09
CA LYS A 321 -10.06 6.66 9.51
C LYS A 321 -9.01 5.56 9.41
N TRP A 322 -9.47 4.33 9.11
CA TRP A 322 -8.61 3.15 9.02
C TRP A 322 -8.82 2.46 7.68
N HIS A 323 -7.97 1.48 7.40
CA HIS A 323 -8.19 0.55 6.29
C HIS A 323 -7.88 -0.87 6.73
N VAL A 324 -8.50 -1.82 6.06
CA VAL A 324 -8.22 -3.24 6.26
C VAL A 324 -7.80 -3.83 4.92
N MET A 325 -6.77 -4.68 4.93
CA MET A 325 -6.33 -5.31 3.69
C MET A 325 -5.97 -6.78 3.86
N GLY A 326 -6.25 -7.56 2.82
CA GLY A 326 -5.79 -8.93 2.66
C GLY A 326 -4.77 -9.00 1.52
N VAL A 327 -3.78 -9.87 1.66
CA VAL A 327 -2.66 -9.97 0.70
C VAL A 327 -2.52 -11.40 0.19
N VAL A 328 -2.57 -11.56 -1.13
CA VAL A 328 -2.30 -12.80 -1.87
C VAL A 328 -0.91 -12.66 -2.48
N LEU A 329 0.01 -13.56 -2.16
CA LEU A 329 1.42 -13.37 -2.52
C LEU A 329 1.70 -13.52 -4.01
N SER A 330 0.88 -14.28 -4.77
CA SER A 330 1.11 -14.50 -6.19
C SER A 330 -0.19 -14.37 -6.99
N ALA A 331 -0.48 -13.18 -7.47
CA ALA A 331 -1.66 -12.87 -8.30
C ALA A 331 -1.28 -12.78 -9.79
N GLY A 332 -1.01 -11.58 -10.30
CA GLY A 332 -0.49 -11.43 -11.67
C GLY A 332 0.82 -12.19 -11.88
N GLY A 333 1.59 -12.35 -10.80
CA GLY A 333 2.79 -13.19 -10.79
C GLY A 333 2.51 -14.62 -11.20
N SER A 334 1.34 -15.19 -10.83
CA SER A 334 0.96 -16.54 -11.23
C SER A 334 0.76 -16.64 -12.74
N LEU A 335 0.08 -15.65 -13.34
CA LEU A 335 -0.13 -15.65 -14.78
C LEU A 335 1.18 -15.44 -15.54
N ARG A 336 2.06 -14.56 -15.02
CA ARG A 336 3.40 -14.34 -15.59
C ARG A 336 4.23 -15.62 -15.52
N TRP A 337 4.26 -16.29 -14.35
CA TRP A 337 4.94 -17.57 -14.20
C TRP A 337 4.43 -18.61 -15.20
N PHE A 338 3.12 -18.72 -15.35
CA PHE A 338 2.51 -19.68 -16.28
C PHE A 338 2.90 -19.35 -17.71
N ARG A 339 2.85 -18.07 -18.11
CA ARG A 339 3.29 -17.59 -19.43
C ARG A 339 4.73 -17.98 -19.71
N ASP A 340 5.62 -17.70 -18.76
CA ASP A 340 7.07 -17.86 -18.97
C ASP A 340 7.49 -19.32 -18.91
N THR A 341 6.73 -20.17 -18.21
CA THR A 341 7.05 -21.59 -18.05
C THR A 341 6.42 -22.46 -19.15
N PHE A 342 5.17 -22.15 -19.56
CA PHE A 342 4.37 -23.07 -20.37
C PHE A 342 3.87 -22.50 -21.70
N CYS A 343 4.11 -21.21 -22.00
CA CYS A 343 3.50 -20.57 -23.17
C CYS A 343 4.52 -19.91 -24.11
N GLN A 344 5.63 -20.60 -24.39
CA GLN A 344 6.69 -20.07 -25.27
C GLN A 344 6.17 -19.85 -26.70
N ASP A 345 5.29 -20.73 -27.19
CA ASP A 345 4.65 -20.61 -28.51
C ASP A 345 3.75 -19.36 -28.59
N ILE A 346 3.01 -19.08 -27.51
CA ILE A 346 2.19 -17.85 -27.42
C ILE A 346 3.08 -16.61 -27.45
N ARG A 347 4.20 -16.64 -26.72
CA ARG A 347 5.17 -15.52 -26.71
C ARG A 347 5.74 -15.28 -28.10
N ALA A 348 6.10 -16.37 -28.81
CA ALA A 348 6.62 -16.27 -30.18
C ALA A 348 5.56 -15.70 -31.13
N ARG A 349 4.34 -16.24 -31.07
CA ARG A 349 3.21 -15.77 -31.90
C ARG A 349 2.88 -14.30 -31.63
N ALA A 350 2.86 -13.90 -30.34
CA ALA A 350 2.62 -12.51 -29.95
C ALA A 350 3.68 -11.58 -30.54
N ALA A 351 4.96 -11.98 -30.45
CA ALA A 351 6.06 -11.20 -31.01
C ALA A 351 5.93 -11.01 -32.53
N GLU A 352 5.56 -12.09 -33.24
CA GLU A 352 5.33 -12.04 -34.69
C GLU A 352 4.16 -11.11 -35.07
N GLN A 353 3.12 -11.05 -34.24
CA GLN A 353 1.90 -10.27 -34.49
C GLN A 353 1.98 -8.85 -33.91
N GLY A 354 3.00 -8.51 -33.16
CA GLY A 354 3.09 -7.23 -32.43
C GLY A 354 1.99 -7.11 -31.38
N ALA A 355 1.61 -8.23 -30.75
CA ALA A 355 0.52 -8.31 -29.77
C ALA A 355 1.06 -8.60 -28.36
N ASP A 356 0.24 -8.34 -27.35
CA ASP A 356 0.58 -8.71 -25.98
C ASP A 356 0.27 -10.21 -25.78
N PRO A 357 1.24 -11.03 -25.32
CA PRO A 357 0.96 -12.46 -25.08
C PRO A 357 -0.15 -12.69 -24.07
N TYR A 358 -0.37 -11.79 -23.11
CA TYR A 358 -1.48 -11.92 -22.16
C TYR A 358 -2.85 -11.80 -22.85
N ASP A 359 -2.96 -10.97 -23.90
CA ASP A 359 -4.20 -10.86 -24.67
C ASP A 359 -4.53 -12.19 -25.37
N LEU A 360 -3.50 -12.81 -25.96
CA LEU A 360 -3.69 -14.11 -26.63
C LEU A 360 -4.08 -15.20 -25.61
N MET A 361 -3.40 -15.24 -24.47
CA MET A 361 -3.69 -16.22 -23.42
C MET A 361 -5.10 -16.06 -22.86
N THR A 362 -5.51 -14.83 -22.55
CA THR A 362 -6.83 -14.59 -21.97
C THR A 362 -7.94 -14.80 -22.99
N ALA A 363 -7.68 -14.55 -24.29
CA ALA A 363 -8.63 -14.88 -25.36
C ALA A 363 -8.88 -16.39 -25.47
N GLU A 364 -7.80 -17.21 -25.38
CA GLU A 364 -7.96 -18.67 -25.34
C GLU A 364 -8.76 -19.12 -24.11
N ALA A 365 -8.45 -18.54 -22.94
CA ALA A 365 -9.12 -18.84 -21.67
C ALA A 365 -10.61 -18.46 -21.70
N ALA A 366 -10.98 -17.42 -22.44
CA ALA A 366 -12.37 -16.95 -22.53
C ALA A 366 -13.31 -18.01 -23.15
N ALA A 367 -12.76 -18.88 -23.99
CA ALA A 367 -13.55 -19.95 -24.63
C ALA A 367 -13.86 -21.13 -23.70
N VAL A 368 -13.15 -21.22 -22.55
CA VAL A 368 -13.34 -22.28 -21.56
C VAL A 368 -14.48 -21.90 -20.62
N PRO A 369 -15.43 -22.81 -20.31
CA PRO A 369 -16.52 -22.44 -19.38
C PRO A 369 -16.05 -22.23 -17.96
N PRO A 370 -16.80 -21.43 -17.16
CA PRO A 370 -16.48 -21.22 -15.75
C PRO A 370 -16.28 -22.55 -15.00
N GLY A 371 -15.22 -22.60 -14.17
CA GLY A 371 -14.86 -23.78 -13.38
C GLY A 371 -13.97 -24.75 -14.13
N CYS A 372 -13.52 -24.43 -15.36
CA CYS A 372 -12.47 -25.15 -16.09
C CYS A 372 -12.74 -26.67 -16.18
N GLN A 373 -14.01 -27.09 -16.18
CA GLN A 373 -14.41 -28.50 -16.18
C GLN A 373 -13.76 -29.30 -15.03
N GLY A 374 -13.57 -28.66 -13.84
CA GLY A 374 -13.05 -29.32 -12.66
C GLY A 374 -11.55 -29.16 -12.43
N LEU A 375 -10.87 -28.32 -13.22
CA LEU A 375 -9.46 -28.04 -13.02
C LEU A 375 -9.31 -26.82 -12.10
N PHE A 376 -8.62 -26.98 -10.98
CA PHE A 376 -8.35 -25.91 -10.00
C PHE A 376 -6.87 -25.57 -9.97
N PHE A 377 -6.56 -24.33 -9.59
CA PHE A 377 -5.20 -23.87 -9.36
C PHE A 377 -5.12 -23.18 -7.99
N LEU A 378 -4.17 -23.60 -7.15
CA LEU A 378 -3.80 -22.90 -5.90
C LEU A 378 -2.59 -22.02 -6.20
N PRO A 379 -2.71 -20.67 -6.06
CA PRO A 379 -1.64 -19.77 -6.51
C PRO A 379 -0.52 -19.57 -5.49
N TYR A 380 -0.23 -20.56 -4.65
CA TYR A 380 0.71 -20.42 -3.52
C TYR A 380 2.17 -20.64 -3.96
N LEU A 381 2.58 -19.99 -5.07
CA LEU A 381 3.91 -20.19 -5.67
C LEU A 381 5.07 -19.75 -4.76
N SER A 382 4.81 -18.81 -3.85
CA SER A 382 5.80 -18.24 -2.91
C SER A 382 5.34 -18.39 -1.45
N GLY A 383 4.55 -19.42 -1.16
CA GLY A 383 3.82 -19.47 0.10
C GLY A 383 2.56 -18.62 0.01
N GLU A 384 1.91 -18.35 1.15
CA GLU A 384 0.72 -17.49 1.17
C GLU A 384 0.67 -16.70 2.48
N ARG A 385 -0.12 -15.60 2.46
CA ARG A 385 -0.35 -14.72 3.61
C ARG A 385 -1.84 -14.73 4.02
N THR A 386 -2.75 -14.30 3.14
CA THR A 386 -4.19 -14.29 3.43
C THR A 386 -4.90 -15.33 2.56
N PRO A 387 -5.69 -16.26 3.14
CA PRO A 387 -6.06 -16.38 4.53
C PRO A 387 -5.13 -17.30 5.36
N TYR A 388 -4.10 -17.84 4.74
CA TYR A 388 -3.24 -18.87 5.35
C TYR A 388 -1.81 -18.34 5.44
N PRO A 389 -1.36 -17.82 6.60
CA PRO A 389 0.05 -17.37 6.72
C PRO A 389 0.98 -18.60 6.77
N ASP A 390 1.26 -19.15 5.61
CA ASP A 390 1.99 -20.43 5.45
C ASP A 390 3.12 -20.27 4.42
N PRO A 391 4.38 -20.15 4.87
CA PRO A 391 5.51 -20.06 3.95
C PRO A 391 5.80 -21.36 3.20
N TYR A 392 5.23 -22.48 3.63
CA TYR A 392 5.45 -23.78 3.02
C TYR A 392 4.40 -24.13 1.94
N ALA A 393 3.30 -23.38 1.85
CA ALA A 393 2.30 -23.60 0.81
C ALA A 393 2.94 -23.48 -0.59
N ARG A 394 2.49 -24.32 -1.52
CA ARG A 394 3.04 -24.35 -2.89
C ARG A 394 1.91 -24.38 -3.93
N GLY A 395 2.24 -23.94 -5.13
CA GLY A 395 1.32 -23.97 -6.26
C GLY A 395 0.88 -25.39 -6.59
N VAL A 396 -0.41 -25.58 -6.88
CA VAL A 396 -0.99 -26.90 -7.20
C VAL A 396 -2.00 -26.75 -8.33
N PHE A 397 -1.90 -27.60 -9.36
CA PHE A 397 -3.01 -27.87 -10.28
C PHE A 397 -3.70 -29.15 -9.81
N PHE A 398 -4.99 -29.08 -9.58
CA PHE A 398 -5.78 -30.20 -9.07
C PHE A 398 -6.92 -30.52 -10.05
N GLY A 399 -7.11 -31.80 -10.37
CA GLY A 399 -8.24 -32.25 -11.19
C GLY A 399 -7.95 -32.35 -12.68
N ALA A 400 -6.68 -32.35 -13.12
CA ALA A 400 -6.32 -32.44 -14.52
C ALA A 400 -6.75 -33.78 -15.12
N THR A 401 -7.29 -33.75 -16.36
CA THR A 401 -7.67 -34.92 -17.14
C THR A 401 -7.13 -34.78 -18.57
N LEU A 402 -7.28 -35.82 -19.38
CA LEU A 402 -6.86 -35.81 -20.78
C LEU A 402 -7.65 -34.81 -21.66
N ALA A 403 -8.79 -34.32 -21.18
CA ALA A 403 -9.60 -33.34 -21.90
C ALA A 403 -9.08 -31.88 -21.74
N HIS A 404 -8.25 -31.63 -20.74
CA HIS A 404 -7.80 -30.27 -20.44
C HIS A 404 -6.67 -29.85 -21.38
N THR A 405 -6.80 -28.64 -21.92
CA THR A 405 -5.81 -28.02 -22.80
C THR A 405 -5.18 -26.81 -22.11
N ARG A 406 -4.17 -26.21 -22.73
CA ARG A 406 -3.54 -24.97 -22.20
C ARG A 406 -4.59 -23.90 -21.85
N ALA A 407 -5.64 -23.76 -22.68
CA ALA A 407 -6.71 -22.78 -22.41
C ALA A 407 -7.37 -23.02 -21.04
N HIS A 408 -7.60 -24.31 -20.70
CA HIS A 408 -8.13 -24.67 -19.37
C HIS A 408 -7.15 -24.33 -18.25
N PHE A 409 -5.86 -24.61 -18.43
CA PHE A 409 -4.84 -24.28 -17.44
C PHE A 409 -4.71 -22.76 -17.27
N THR A 410 -4.73 -21.99 -18.36
CA THR A 410 -4.72 -20.53 -18.28
C THR A 410 -5.92 -20.04 -17.48
N ARG A 411 -7.12 -20.52 -17.83
CA ARG A 411 -8.32 -20.10 -17.10
C ARG A 411 -8.28 -20.52 -15.63
N ALA A 412 -7.77 -21.72 -15.34
CA ALA A 412 -7.62 -22.17 -13.95
C ALA A 412 -6.70 -21.23 -13.14
N VAL A 413 -5.63 -20.69 -13.76
CA VAL A 413 -4.77 -19.69 -13.11
C VAL A 413 -5.58 -18.42 -12.82
N LEU A 414 -6.34 -17.91 -13.80
CA LEU A 414 -7.16 -16.69 -13.60
C LEU A 414 -8.19 -16.89 -12.49
N GLU A 415 -8.88 -18.04 -12.50
CA GLU A 415 -9.91 -18.38 -11.49
C GLU A 415 -9.28 -18.64 -10.10
N GLY A 416 -8.14 -19.35 -10.06
CA GLY A 416 -7.46 -19.65 -8.80
C GLY A 416 -7.02 -18.38 -8.07
N VAL A 417 -6.49 -17.39 -8.80
CA VAL A 417 -6.18 -16.08 -8.24
C VAL A 417 -7.48 -15.40 -7.76
N GLY A 418 -8.56 -15.51 -8.56
CA GLY A 418 -9.86 -14.95 -8.17
C GLY A 418 -10.40 -15.57 -6.88
N PHE A 419 -10.25 -16.88 -6.70
CA PHE A 419 -10.68 -17.56 -5.47
C PHE A 419 -9.83 -17.11 -4.28
N ALA A 420 -8.51 -16.97 -4.46
CA ALA A 420 -7.63 -16.47 -3.38
C ALA A 420 -8.00 -15.04 -2.96
N LEU A 421 -8.30 -14.17 -3.93
CA LEU A 421 -8.75 -12.81 -3.61
C LEU A 421 -10.11 -12.84 -2.91
N LYS A 422 -11.02 -13.73 -3.35
CA LYS A 422 -12.34 -13.87 -2.73
C LYS A 422 -12.23 -14.25 -1.24
N ASP A 423 -11.24 -15.05 -0.85
CA ASP A 423 -10.99 -15.34 0.56
C ASP A 423 -10.82 -14.04 1.36
N SER A 424 -10.07 -13.07 0.80
CA SER A 424 -9.90 -11.76 1.45
C SER A 424 -11.23 -10.99 1.55
N PHE A 425 -12.02 -10.97 0.46
CA PHE A 425 -13.35 -10.33 0.49
C PHE A 425 -14.27 -10.97 1.52
N ASP A 426 -14.24 -12.28 1.67
CA ASP A 426 -15.08 -12.99 2.62
C ASP A 426 -14.66 -12.71 4.07
N ILE A 427 -13.36 -12.60 4.34
CA ILE A 427 -12.85 -12.17 5.66
C ILE A 427 -13.31 -10.74 5.96
N LEU A 428 -13.12 -9.80 5.00
CA LEU A 428 -13.54 -8.41 5.20
C LEU A 428 -15.03 -8.33 5.54
N ARG A 429 -15.86 -9.06 4.78
CA ARG A 429 -17.32 -9.09 5.05
C ARG A 429 -17.62 -9.66 6.43
N SER A 430 -16.88 -10.67 6.87
CA SER A 430 -17.12 -11.31 8.18
C SER A 430 -16.83 -10.38 9.36
N ILE A 431 -15.99 -9.35 9.15
CA ILE A 431 -15.68 -8.36 10.19
C ILE A 431 -16.45 -7.04 9.98
N GLY A 432 -17.43 -7.03 9.07
CA GLY A 432 -18.31 -5.88 8.90
C GLY A 432 -17.91 -4.91 7.77
N VAL A 433 -16.93 -5.26 6.95
CA VAL A 433 -16.46 -4.42 5.84
C VAL A 433 -16.92 -5.08 4.53
N ASP A 434 -18.02 -4.63 3.94
CA ASP A 434 -18.56 -5.22 2.72
C ASP A 434 -18.32 -4.33 1.50
N ALA A 435 -18.01 -4.95 0.37
CA ALA A 435 -17.79 -4.27 -0.90
C ALA A 435 -19.12 -4.09 -1.66
N THR A 436 -19.38 -2.88 -2.13
CA THR A 436 -20.47 -2.61 -3.10
C THR A 436 -19.88 -2.46 -4.51
N GLU A 437 -18.66 -1.90 -4.61
CA GLU A 437 -17.94 -1.72 -5.88
C GLU A 437 -16.46 -2.06 -5.66
N VAL A 438 -15.86 -2.77 -6.63
CA VAL A 438 -14.44 -3.13 -6.58
C VAL A 438 -13.69 -2.39 -7.69
N ARG A 439 -12.70 -1.60 -7.31
CA ARG A 439 -11.83 -0.86 -8.24
C ARG A 439 -10.59 -1.71 -8.52
N VAL A 440 -10.43 -2.14 -9.77
CA VAL A 440 -9.37 -3.07 -10.16
C VAL A 440 -8.19 -2.30 -10.74
N MET A 441 -6.99 -2.62 -10.27
CA MET A 441 -5.75 -1.90 -10.64
C MET A 441 -4.63 -2.87 -10.97
N GLY A 442 -3.57 -2.34 -11.54
CA GLY A 442 -2.37 -3.12 -11.88
C GLY A 442 -2.46 -3.78 -13.24
N GLY A 443 -1.38 -4.48 -13.62
CA GLY A 443 -1.25 -5.06 -14.96
C GLY A 443 -2.36 -6.03 -15.34
N GLY A 444 -2.80 -6.86 -14.39
CA GLY A 444 -3.89 -7.82 -14.64
C GLY A 444 -5.23 -7.16 -14.90
N ALA A 445 -5.44 -5.95 -14.41
CA ALA A 445 -6.68 -5.20 -14.62
C ALA A 445 -6.91 -4.83 -16.09
N ARG A 446 -5.88 -4.85 -16.93
CA ARG A 446 -6.01 -4.57 -18.37
C ARG A 446 -6.87 -5.61 -19.07
N SER A 447 -6.86 -6.86 -18.62
CA SER A 447 -7.62 -7.93 -19.25
C SER A 447 -9.10 -7.86 -18.85
N ARG A 448 -9.96 -7.54 -19.83
CA ARG A 448 -11.42 -7.56 -19.63
C ARG A 448 -11.90 -8.95 -19.23
N VAL A 449 -11.31 -9.99 -19.81
CA VAL A 449 -11.66 -11.39 -19.50
C VAL A 449 -11.41 -11.66 -18.01
N TRP A 450 -10.25 -11.24 -17.49
CA TRP A 450 -9.93 -11.45 -16.07
C TRP A 450 -10.85 -10.64 -15.15
N ARG A 451 -11.09 -9.36 -15.49
CA ARG A 451 -12.00 -8.53 -14.68
C ARG A 451 -13.40 -9.16 -14.61
N ARG A 452 -13.89 -9.72 -15.74
CA ARG A 452 -15.19 -10.41 -15.76
C ARG A 452 -15.19 -11.65 -14.86
N ILE A 453 -14.14 -12.48 -14.95
CA ILE A 453 -13.97 -13.66 -14.08
C ILE A 453 -13.99 -13.24 -12.61
N LEU A 454 -13.26 -12.16 -12.27
CA LEU A 454 -13.22 -11.65 -10.89
C LEU A 454 -14.58 -11.15 -10.42
N ALA A 455 -15.29 -10.40 -11.27
CA ALA A 455 -16.64 -9.92 -10.94
C ALA A 455 -17.58 -11.10 -10.64
N ASP A 456 -17.51 -12.13 -11.47
CA ASP A 456 -18.33 -13.34 -11.31
C ASP A 456 -17.98 -14.11 -10.02
N ILE A 457 -16.70 -14.26 -9.71
CA ILE A 457 -16.22 -15.00 -8.52
C ILE A 457 -16.54 -14.23 -7.22
N VAL A 458 -16.26 -12.92 -7.21
CA VAL A 458 -16.48 -12.10 -6.01
C VAL A 458 -17.96 -11.77 -5.81
N GLY A 459 -18.73 -11.74 -6.92
CA GLY A 459 -20.15 -11.38 -6.89
C GLY A 459 -20.37 -9.89 -6.67
N ARG A 460 -19.44 -9.06 -7.16
CA ARG A 460 -19.51 -7.60 -7.04
C ARG A 460 -19.08 -6.95 -8.36
N THR A 461 -19.64 -5.77 -8.61
CA THR A 461 -19.24 -4.95 -9.77
C THR A 461 -17.76 -4.61 -9.70
N HIS A 462 -17.03 -4.86 -10.78
CA HIS A 462 -15.61 -4.51 -10.92
C HIS A 462 -15.46 -3.37 -11.93
N VAL A 463 -14.72 -2.33 -11.58
CA VAL A 463 -14.52 -1.15 -12.44
C VAL A 463 -13.05 -0.80 -12.58
N THR A 464 -12.71 -0.15 -13.71
CA THR A 464 -11.41 0.52 -13.88
C THR A 464 -11.62 2.03 -13.83
N LEU A 465 -10.55 2.76 -13.52
CA LEU A 465 -10.60 4.21 -13.35
C LEU A 465 -9.82 4.92 -14.47
N ASN A 466 -10.11 6.20 -14.65
CA ASN A 466 -9.44 7.09 -15.60
C ASN A 466 -7.96 7.38 -15.24
N VAL A 467 -7.53 7.10 -14.01
CA VAL A 467 -6.16 7.31 -13.52
C VAL A 467 -5.64 5.99 -12.96
N ASP A 468 -4.42 5.62 -13.34
CA ASP A 468 -3.72 4.43 -12.82
C ASP A 468 -2.29 4.84 -12.41
N GLU A 469 -2.20 5.90 -11.61
CA GLU A 469 -0.93 6.49 -11.18
C GLU A 469 -0.58 6.13 -9.73
N GLY A 470 -1.48 5.42 -9.05
CA GLY A 470 -1.23 4.82 -7.74
C GLY A 470 -0.90 5.79 -6.61
N PRO A 471 0.08 5.42 -5.75
CA PRO A 471 0.37 6.22 -4.55
C PRO A 471 0.82 7.65 -4.82
N ALA A 472 1.60 7.90 -5.88
CA ALA A 472 2.07 9.25 -6.21
C ALA A 472 0.88 10.20 -6.47
N PHE A 473 -0.15 9.71 -7.17
CA PHE A 473 -1.38 10.48 -7.41
C PHE A 473 -2.12 10.72 -6.09
N GLY A 474 -2.24 9.67 -5.26
CA GLY A 474 -2.92 9.80 -3.96
C GLY A 474 -2.31 10.89 -3.09
N VAL A 475 -0.97 10.92 -2.98
CA VAL A 475 -0.34 11.94 -2.12
C VAL A 475 -0.33 13.33 -2.76
N ALA A 476 -0.39 13.42 -4.09
CA ALA A 476 -0.62 14.72 -4.75
C ALA A 476 -2.02 15.27 -4.41
N LEU A 477 -3.04 14.39 -4.35
CA LEU A 477 -4.39 14.80 -3.89
C LEU A 477 -4.36 15.25 -2.42
N LEU A 478 -3.65 14.53 -1.54
CA LEU A 478 -3.51 14.93 -0.13
C LEU A 478 -2.86 16.33 -0.02
N ALA A 479 -1.84 16.60 -0.84
CA ALA A 479 -1.20 17.91 -0.90
C ALA A 479 -2.21 18.99 -1.35
N GLY A 480 -3.06 18.69 -2.33
CA GLY A 480 -4.12 19.60 -2.78
C GLY A 480 -5.16 19.88 -1.70
N VAL A 481 -5.57 18.85 -0.97
CA VAL A 481 -6.51 19.00 0.15
C VAL A 481 -5.91 19.91 1.23
N SER A 482 -4.63 19.70 1.56
CA SER A 482 -3.94 20.54 2.54
C SER A 482 -3.94 22.02 2.17
N GLN A 483 -3.91 22.34 0.87
CA GLN A 483 -3.89 23.72 0.39
C GLN A 483 -5.28 24.26 0.02
N GLY A 484 -6.33 23.49 0.31
CA GLY A 484 -7.71 23.93 0.11
C GLY A 484 -8.21 23.85 -1.34
N ALA A 485 -7.52 23.11 -2.22
CA ALA A 485 -8.03 22.82 -3.55
C ALA A 485 -9.33 22.01 -3.48
N TRP A 486 -9.42 21.17 -2.47
CA TRP A 486 -10.65 20.43 -2.10
C TRP A 486 -10.79 20.45 -0.59
N SER A 487 -12.05 20.42 -0.10
CA SER A 487 -12.30 20.52 1.35
C SER A 487 -11.98 19.22 2.09
N THR A 488 -12.07 18.07 1.41
CA THR A 488 -11.83 16.75 2.01
C THR A 488 -11.16 15.83 0.99
N VAL A 489 -10.55 14.76 1.49
CA VAL A 489 -9.97 13.69 0.64
C VAL A 489 -11.07 13.06 -0.23
N GLN A 490 -12.27 12.86 0.34
CA GLN A 490 -13.41 12.32 -0.41
C GLN A 490 -13.80 13.23 -1.57
N GLU A 491 -13.87 14.55 -1.32
CA GLU A 491 -14.18 15.52 -2.37
C GLU A 491 -13.13 15.48 -3.49
N ALA A 492 -11.85 15.45 -3.13
CA ALA A 492 -10.75 15.36 -4.10
C ALA A 492 -10.92 14.11 -4.99
N CYS A 493 -11.18 12.97 -4.39
CA CYS A 493 -11.37 11.72 -5.14
C CYS A 493 -12.59 11.78 -6.06
N ARG A 494 -13.73 12.30 -5.57
CA ARG A 494 -14.95 12.41 -6.38
C ARG A 494 -14.79 13.40 -7.55
N ALA A 495 -13.99 14.45 -7.36
CA ALA A 495 -13.76 15.46 -8.40
C ALA A 495 -12.81 14.97 -9.51
N THR A 496 -11.92 14.03 -9.19
CA THR A 496 -10.80 13.67 -10.09
C THR A 496 -10.91 12.28 -10.68
N LEU A 497 -11.62 11.36 -10.03
CA LEU A 497 -11.70 9.96 -10.46
C LEU A 497 -13.06 9.66 -11.10
N SER A 498 -13.03 8.92 -12.21
CA SER A 498 -14.23 8.46 -12.90
C SER A 498 -14.04 7.03 -13.41
N THR A 499 -15.14 6.28 -13.46
CA THR A 499 -15.17 4.92 -14.00
C THR A 499 -15.01 4.95 -15.52
N VAL A 500 -14.14 4.11 -16.04
CA VAL A 500 -13.91 3.95 -17.48
C VAL A 500 -14.59 2.68 -18.01
N GLU A 501 -14.36 1.55 -17.35
CA GLU A 501 -14.99 0.28 -17.75
C GLU A 501 -15.67 -0.35 -16.53
N ARG A 502 -16.71 -1.14 -16.80
CA ARG A 502 -17.54 -1.72 -15.75
C ARG A 502 -17.92 -3.15 -16.12
N GLU A 503 -17.67 -4.10 -15.23
CA GLU A 503 -18.05 -5.51 -15.40
C GLU A 503 -18.99 -5.90 -14.25
N GLU A 504 -20.25 -6.17 -14.62
CA GLU A 504 -21.25 -6.64 -13.66
C GLU A 504 -21.14 -8.14 -13.50
N PRO A 505 -21.29 -8.70 -12.30
CA PRO A 505 -21.28 -10.15 -12.14
C PRO A 505 -22.48 -10.79 -12.85
N GLY A 506 -22.24 -11.85 -13.61
CA GLY A 506 -23.31 -12.63 -14.21
C GLY A 506 -23.95 -13.53 -13.14
N PRO A 507 -25.28 -13.44 -12.93
CA PRO A 507 -25.91 -14.20 -11.83
C PRO A 507 -25.73 -15.72 -11.95
N GLU A 508 -25.77 -16.27 -13.16
CA GLU A 508 -25.55 -17.70 -13.38
C GLU A 508 -24.09 -18.10 -13.10
N ALA A 509 -23.12 -17.27 -13.52
CA ALA A 509 -21.70 -17.53 -13.30
C ALA A 509 -21.37 -17.43 -11.79
N ALA A 510 -21.88 -16.40 -11.11
CA ALA A 510 -21.67 -16.22 -9.67
C ALA A 510 -22.23 -17.41 -8.88
N GLN A 511 -23.44 -17.87 -9.25
CA GLN A 511 -24.05 -19.03 -8.61
C GLN A 511 -23.21 -20.31 -8.85
N ARG A 512 -22.64 -20.45 -10.04
CA ARG A 512 -21.79 -21.59 -10.40
C ARG A 512 -20.47 -21.57 -9.61
N TYR A 513 -19.87 -20.39 -9.40
CA TYR A 513 -18.58 -20.28 -8.72
C TYR A 513 -18.67 -20.50 -7.19
N ALA A 514 -19.83 -20.30 -6.56
CA ALA A 514 -19.95 -20.41 -5.10
C ALA A 514 -19.54 -21.81 -4.57
N PRO A 515 -20.08 -22.93 -5.09
CA PRO A 515 -19.63 -24.26 -4.64
C PRO A 515 -18.18 -24.56 -5.04
N MET A 516 -17.70 -23.96 -6.13
CA MET A 516 -16.30 -24.15 -6.56
C MET A 516 -15.32 -23.46 -5.61
N HIS A 517 -15.67 -22.26 -5.13
CA HIS A 517 -14.85 -21.58 -4.14
C HIS A 517 -14.81 -22.38 -2.82
N ALA A 518 -15.94 -22.93 -2.37
CA ALA A 518 -15.97 -23.79 -1.18
C ALA A 518 -15.07 -25.02 -1.35
N PHE A 519 -15.07 -25.63 -2.53
CA PHE A 519 -14.18 -26.75 -2.83
C PHE A 519 -12.71 -26.31 -2.85
N TYR A 520 -12.42 -25.19 -3.54
CA TYR A 520 -11.07 -24.61 -3.61
C TYR A 520 -10.50 -24.40 -2.20
N SER A 521 -11.28 -23.77 -1.29
CA SER A 521 -10.84 -23.49 0.08
C SER A 521 -10.55 -24.78 0.86
N SER A 522 -11.26 -25.87 0.57
CA SER A 522 -11.03 -27.16 1.23
C SER A 522 -9.70 -27.81 0.82
N LEU A 523 -9.17 -27.47 -0.35
CA LEU A 523 -7.92 -28.07 -0.84
C LEU A 523 -6.72 -27.68 0.02
N TYR A 524 -6.65 -26.43 0.49
CA TYR A 524 -5.53 -26.03 1.38
C TYR A 524 -5.52 -26.89 2.64
N ALA A 525 -6.68 -27.07 3.30
CA ALA A 525 -6.75 -27.87 4.53
C ALA A 525 -6.28 -29.32 4.28
N ALA A 526 -6.65 -29.90 3.14
CA ALA A 526 -6.25 -31.26 2.76
C ALA A 526 -4.75 -31.38 2.44
N LEU A 527 -4.12 -30.31 1.97
CA LEU A 527 -2.72 -30.32 1.50
C LEU A 527 -1.72 -29.74 2.49
N ARG A 528 -2.16 -29.06 3.54
CA ARG A 528 -1.31 -28.32 4.47
C ARG A 528 -0.15 -29.15 5.02
N GLU A 529 -0.45 -30.37 5.52
CA GLU A 529 0.61 -31.25 6.05
C GLU A 529 1.57 -31.73 4.98
N ARG A 530 1.09 -31.85 3.73
CA ARG A 530 1.92 -32.26 2.60
C ARG A 530 2.88 -31.17 2.20
N PHE A 531 2.45 -29.88 2.26
CA PHE A 531 3.35 -28.75 1.99
C PHE A 531 4.53 -28.74 2.98
N ALA A 532 4.25 -28.91 4.28
CA ALA A 532 5.28 -28.97 5.30
C ALA A 532 6.21 -30.17 5.09
N GLY A 533 5.66 -31.31 4.67
CA GLY A 533 6.46 -32.50 4.34
C GLY A 533 7.36 -32.27 3.11
N LEU A 534 6.82 -31.59 2.09
CA LEU A 534 7.59 -31.28 0.86
C LEU A 534 8.78 -30.35 1.17
N ALA A 535 8.58 -29.37 2.06
CA ALA A 535 9.65 -28.46 2.46
C ALA A 535 10.85 -29.24 3.04
N ARG A 536 10.57 -30.21 3.91
CA ARG A 536 11.64 -31.03 4.50
C ARG A 536 12.40 -31.87 3.46
N LEU A 537 11.70 -32.33 2.42
CA LEU A 537 12.36 -33.08 1.32
C LEU A 537 13.21 -32.18 0.43
N SER A 538 12.84 -30.90 0.30
CA SER A 538 13.56 -29.95 -0.57
C SER A 538 14.83 -29.41 0.09
N ASP A 539 14.96 -29.49 1.41
CA ASP A 539 16.13 -29.02 2.14
C ASP A 539 17.26 -30.07 2.15
N GLU A 540 17.00 -31.31 1.65
CA GLU A 540 17.97 -32.37 1.45
C GLU A 540 18.60 -32.28 0.04
#